data_6e7e485446ef477c6f8fabd27b4ddac8
#
_entry.id   6e7e485446ef477c6f8fabd27b4ddac8
#
_cell.length_a   1.000
_cell.length_b   1.000
_cell.length_c   1.000
_cell.angle_alpha   90.00
_cell.angle_beta   90.00
_cell.angle_gamma   90.00
#
_symmetry.space_group_name_H-M   'P 1'
#
loop_
_entity.id
_entity.type
_entity.pdbx_description
1 polymer ?
#
loop_
_entity_poly.entity_id
_entity_poly.type
_entity_poly.pdbx_seq_one_letter_code
_entity_poly.pdbx_strand_id
1 'polypeptide(L)'
;HVDYAFDSVERIMRDVNHGWMIRYIHMNTASFFFIVVYLHMFRGLYYGSYKAPRELLWMLGVVIFLLMMATAFMGYVLPWGQMSFWGATVITNLFSAIPYVGESIVTLLWGGFSVDNATLNRFFSLHYLMPFIIAGVVVLHIVALHRFGSNNPIGIDTKGPQDTISFHPYYTIKDVFGIAIFLLLLAMAVFFFPNAMGHPDNYIPANAMQTPAHIVPEWYFLPFYAILRAV
;
A
#
# COMPACT_ATOMS: atom_id res chain seq x y z
N HIS A 1 -10.78 17.07 -10.91
CA HIS A 1 -12.25 17.09 -10.98
C HIS A 1 -12.76 15.74 -11.48
N VAL A 2 -13.89 15.26 -10.96
CA VAL A 2 -14.46 13.94 -11.30
C VAL A 2 -14.73 13.78 -12.79
N ASP A 3 -15.13 14.84 -13.48
CA ASP A 3 -15.43 14.82 -14.92
C ASP A 3 -14.20 14.55 -15.79
N TYR A 4 -12.98 14.75 -15.25
CA TYR A 4 -11.73 14.65 -16.01
C TYR A 4 -10.75 13.62 -15.45
N ALA A 5 -11.05 13.04 -14.28
CA ALA A 5 -10.09 12.18 -13.59
C ALA A 5 -9.76 10.94 -14.41
N PHE A 6 -10.77 10.25 -14.92
CA PHE A 6 -10.57 9.07 -15.75
C PHE A 6 -9.86 9.41 -17.06
N ASP A 7 -10.33 10.43 -17.77
CA ASP A 7 -9.75 10.87 -19.04
C ASP A 7 -8.32 11.38 -18.89
N SER A 8 -7.98 11.97 -17.73
CA SER A 8 -6.59 12.41 -17.48
C SER A 8 -5.63 11.23 -17.37
N VAL A 9 -6.07 10.11 -16.78
CA VAL A 9 -5.27 8.87 -16.72
C VAL A 9 -5.15 8.24 -18.11
N GLU A 10 -6.25 8.18 -18.88
CA GLU A 10 -6.23 7.69 -20.26
C GLU A 10 -5.29 8.54 -21.14
N ARG A 11 -5.33 9.85 -21.00
CA ARG A 11 -4.40 10.77 -21.69
C ARG A 11 -2.94 10.49 -21.33
N ILE A 12 -2.65 10.28 -20.06
CA ILE A 12 -1.29 9.90 -19.63
C ILE A 12 -0.87 8.58 -20.30
N MET A 13 -1.76 7.60 -20.33
CA MET A 13 -1.48 6.28 -20.93
C MET A 13 -1.24 6.35 -22.43
N ARG A 14 -1.93 7.24 -23.17
CA ARG A 14 -1.98 7.23 -24.63
C ARG A 14 -1.15 8.34 -25.28
N ASP A 15 -1.20 9.54 -24.72
CA ASP A 15 -0.70 10.74 -25.40
C ASP A 15 0.66 11.22 -24.84
N VAL A 16 0.99 10.86 -23.59
CA VAL A 16 2.23 11.28 -22.97
C VAL A 16 3.36 10.28 -23.28
N ASN A 17 4.50 10.79 -23.74
CA ASN A 17 5.67 9.94 -24.00
C ASN A 17 6.05 9.13 -22.74
N HIS A 18 6.07 7.80 -22.88
CA HIS A 18 6.33 6.86 -21.79
C HIS A 18 5.31 6.93 -20.62
N GLY A 19 4.18 7.63 -20.79
CA GLY A 19 3.16 7.76 -19.76
C GLY A 19 2.58 6.41 -19.34
N TRP A 20 2.34 5.50 -20.30
CA TRP A 20 1.93 4.12 -20.02
C TRP A 20 2.92 3.39 -19.10
N MET A 21 4.22 3.58 -19.32
CA MET A 21 5.25 2.94 -18.52
C MET A 21 5.26 3.48 -17.09
N ILE A 22 5.19 4.79 -16.92
CA ILE A 22 5.10 5.42 -15.57
C ILE A 22 3.85 4.95 -14.84
N ARG A 23 2.71 4.90 -15.53
CA ARG A 23 1.46 4.42 -14.96
C ARG A 23 1.56 2.96 -14.51
N TYR A 24 2.08 2.08 -15.37
CA TYR A 24 2.23 0.67 -15.03
C TYR A 24 3.29 0.41 -13.97
N ILE A 25 4.39 1.15 -13.97
CA ILE A 25 5.38 1.10 -12.88
C ILE A 25 4.69 1.48 -11.56
N HIS A 26 3.95 2.59 -11.52
CA HIS A 26 3.29 3.05 -10.30
C HIS A 26 2.29 2.01 -9.76
N MET A 27 1.39 1.53 -10.62
CA MET A 27 0.35 0.58 -10.27
C MET A 27 0.91 -0.78 -9.82
N ASN A 28 1.86 -1.34 -10.58
CA ASN A 28 2.46 -2.63 -10.24
C ASN A 28 3.39 -2.53 -9.03
N THR A 29 4.13 -1.41 -8.88
CA THR A 29 4.97 -1.20 -7.70
C THR A 29 4.12 -1.17 -6.42
N ALA A 30 2.91 -0.63 -6.44
CA ALA A 30 2.02 -0.69 -5.29
C ALA A 30 1.74 -2.14 -4.86
N SER A 31 1.40 -3.03 -5.79
CA SER A 31 1.25 -4.46 -5.51
C SER A 31 2.54 -5.11 -5.00
N PHE A 32 3.66 -4.87 -5.65
CA PHE A 32 4.96 -5.40 -5.23
C PHE A 32 5.40 -4.87 -3.86
N PHE A 33 5.05 -3.64 -3.53
CA PHE A 33 5.31 -3.06 -2.22
C PHE A 33 4.59 -3.86 -1.12
N PHE A 34 3.30 -4.20 -1.33
CA PHE A 34 2.56 -5.05 -0.41
C PHE A 34 3.14 -6.48 -0.30
N ILE A 35 3.53 -7.10 -1.42
CA ILE A 35 4.19 -8.42 -1.39
C ILE A 35 5.41 -8.38 -0.46
N VAL A 36 6.30 -7.41 -0.66
CA VAL A 36 7.55 -7.32 0.12
C VAL A 36 7.27 -6.99 1.58
N VAL A 37 6.32 -6.08 1.85
CA VAL A 37 5.96 -5.72 3.23
C VAL A 37 5.30 -6.87 3.98
N TYR A 38 4.41 -7.64 3.34
CA TYR A 38 3.85 -8.85 3.95
C TYR A 38 4.96 -9.87 4.27
N LEU A 39 5.88 -10.13 3.34
CA LEU A 39 7.02 -11.00 3.60
C LEU A 39 7.88 -10.48 4.74
N HIS A 40 8.13 -9.17 4.79
CA HIS A 40 8.88 -8.51 5.86
C HIS A 40 8.19 -8.67 7.22
N MET A 41 6.88 -8.47 7.30
CA MET A 41 6.09 -8.64 8.53
C MET A 41 6.07 -10.11 8.99
N PHE A 42 5.77 -11.03 8.08
CA PHE A 42 5.73 -12.47 8.40
C PHE A 42 7.09 -13.01 8.81
N ARG A 43 8.17 -12.53 8.21
CA ARG A 43 9.53 -12.83 8.65
C ARG A 43 9.76 -12.35 10.10
N GLY A 44 9.31 -11.12 10.42
CA GLY A 44 9.39 -10.59 11.78
C GLY A 44 8.60 -11.41 12.80
N LEU A 45 7.40 -11.87 12.43
CA LEU A 45 6.58 -12.76 13.26
C LEU A 45 7.23 -14.15 13.42
N TYR A 46 7.69 -14.75 12.33
CA TYR A 46 8.27 -16.08 12.32
C TYR A 46 9.50 -16.19 13.24
N TYR A 47 10.41 -15.22 13.17
CA TYR A 47 11.62 -15.19 13.99
C TYR A 47 11.46 -14.50 15.35
N GLY A 48 10.25 -14.04 15.70
CA GLY A 48 10.01 -13.34 16.96
C GLY A 48 10.73 -11.98 17.06
N SER A 49 11.05 -11.35 15.94
CA SER A 49 11.80 -10.09 15.89
C SER A 49 11.01 -8.89 16.43
N TYR A 50 9.74 -9.07 16.74
CA TYR A 50 8.87 -8.06 17.37
C TYR A 50 8.97 -8.02 18.90
N LYS A 51 9.62 -9.02 19.51
CA LYS A 51 9.75 -9.14 20.98
C LYS A 51 10.83 -8.20 21.52
N ALA A 52 10.85 -8.07 22.85
CA ALA A 52 11.87 -7.29 23.54
C ALA A 52 13.29 -7.59 23.05
N PRO A 53 14.12 -6.55 22.84
CA PRO A 53 13.89 -5.13 23.12
C PRO A 53 13.42 -4.34 21.88
N ARG A 54 12.75 -4.96 20.90
CA ARG A 54 12.42 -4.42 19.57
C ARG A 54 10.94 -4.04 19.39
N GLU A 55 10.20 -3.87 20.50
CA GLU A 55 8.76 -3.54 20.44
C GLU A 55 8.48 -2.21 19.75
N LEU A 56 9.28 -1.19 20.04
CA LEU A 56 9.14 0.12 19.39
C LEU A 56 9.36 0.02 17.87
N LEU A 57 10.33 -0.80 17.45
CA LEU A 57 10.57 -1.07 16.04
C LEU A 57 9.33 -1.68 15.37
N TRP A 58 8.72 -2.67 16.03
CA TRP A 58 7.48 -3.29 15.55
C TRP A 58 6.32 -2.30 15.48
N MET A 59 6.09 -1.51 16.53
CA MET A 59 5.01 -0.51 16.57
C MET A 59 5.14 0.52 15.45
N LEU A 60 6.34 1.04 15.19
CA LEU A 60 6.60 1.93 14.06
C LEU A 60 6.30 1.24 12.72
N GLY A 61 6.66 -0.03 12.59
CA GLY A 61 6.31 -0.84 11.41
C GLY A 61 4.80 -0.96 11.20
N VAL A 62 4.03 -1.17 12.27
CA VAL A 62 2.55 -1.20 12.21
C VAL A 62 1.99 0.14 11.76
N VAL A 63 2.52 1.26 12.28
CA VAL A 63 2.11 2.61 11.84
C VAL A 63 2.40 2.80 10.34
N ILE A 64 3.60 2.42 9.87
CA ILE A 64 3.94 2.46 8.44
C ILE A 64 2.95 1.64 7.62
N PHE A 65 2.62 0.44 8.05
CA PHE A 65 1.68 -0.44 7.35
C PHE A 65 0.29 0.17 7.23
N LEU A 66 -0.25 0.75 8.30
CA LEU A 66 -1.55 1.44 8.28
C LEU A 66 -1.54 2.66 7.34
N LEU A 67 -0.48 3.48 7.39
CA LEU A 67 -0.32 4.61 6.49
C LEU A 67 -0.18 4.15 5.02
N MET A 68 0.51 3.05 4.78
CA MET A 68 0.64 2.45 3.45
C MET A 68 -0.72 1.95 2.92
N MET A 69 -1.52 1.30 3.76
CA MET A 69 -2.88 0.88 3.40
C MET A 69 -3.75 2.08 3.03
N ALA A 70 -3.73 3.13 3.85
CA ALA A 70 -4.46 4.37 3.57
C ALA A 70 -3.99 5.03 2.26
N THR A 71 -2.67 5.08 2.03
CA THR A 71 -2.08 5.64 0.81
C THR A 71 -2.54 4.87 -0.43
N ALA A 72 -2.45 3.55 -0.41
CA ALA A 72 -2.84 2.70 -1.53
C ALA A 72 -4.35 2.79 -1.81
N PHE A 73 -5.18 2.78 -0.78
CA PHE A 73 -6.63 2.92 -0.92
C PHE A 73 -6.99 4.26 -1.57
N MET A 74 -6.47 5.38 -1.05
CA MET A 74 -6.73 6.69 -1.65
C MET A 74 -6.22 6.77 -3.09
N GLY A 75 -5.04 6.20 -3.38
CA GLY A 75 -4.48 6.17 -4.72
C GLY A 75 -5.31 5.38 -5.73
N TYR A 76 -5.91 4.27 -5.29
CA TYR A 76 -6.79 3.46 -6.13
C TYR A 76 -8.09 4.18 -6.51
N VAL A 77 -8.56 5.11 -5.70
CA VAL A 77 -9.75 5.94 -5.99
C VAL A 77 -9.48 6.96 -7.09
N LEU A 78 -8.25 7.46 -7.24
CA LEU A 78 -7.92 8.60 -8.12
C LEU A 78 -8.21 8.39 -9.61
N PRO A 79 -8.03 7.20 -10.22
CA PRO A 79 -8.38 6.96 -11.60
C PRO A 79 -9.86 7.13 -11.93
N TRP A 80 -10.72 7.10 -10.93
CA TRP A 80 -12.16 7.27 -11.06
C TRP A 80 -12.84 6.28 -12.01
N GLY A 81 -12.36 5.02 -11.98
CA GLY A 81 -13.02 3.89 -12.61
C GLY A 81 -14.14 3.33 -11.73
N GLN A 82 -14.88 2.33 -12.24
CA GLN A 82 -15.99 1.70 -11.51
C GLN A 82 -15.54 1.13 -10.16
N MET A 83 -14.41 0.43 -10.08
CA MET A 83 -13.89 -0.07 -8.80
C MET A 83 -13.37 1.03 -7.90
N SER A 84 -12.81 2.11 -8.47
CA SER A 84 -12.39 3.29 -7.71
C SER A 84 -13.57 3.92 -6.96
N PHE A 85 -14.65 4.19 -7.66
CA PHE A 85 -15.85 4.84 -7.11
C PHE A 85 -16.60 3.95 -6.11
N TRP A 86 -16.92 2.72 -6.53
CA TRP A 86 -17.71 1.81 -5.70
C TRP A 86 -16.90 1.25 -4.54
N GLY A 87 -15.60 1.03 -4.71
CA GLY A 87 -14.70 0.69 -3.64
C GLY A 87 -14.60 1.80 -2.59
N ALA A 88 -14.47 3.06 -3.02
CA ALA A 88 -14.50 4.19 -2.11
C ALA A 88 -15.82 4.26 -1.33
N THR A 89 -16.95 4.12 -2.02
CA THR A 89 -18.29 4.16 -1.40
C THR A 89 -18.45 3.09 -0.33
N VAL A 90 -18.10 1.85 -0.63
CA VAL A 90 -18.26 0.73 0.32
C VAL A 90 -17.30 0.86 1.49
N ILE A 91 -16.00 1.06 1.23
CA ILE A 91 -14.98 1.05 2.29
C ILE A 91 -15.12 2.24 3.23
N THR A 92 -15.40 3.43 2.70
CA THR A 92 -15.59 4.60 3.57
C THR A 92 -16.89 4.52 4.37
N ASN A 93 -17.95 3.92 3.80
CA ASN A 93 -19.19 3.74 4.53
C ASN A 93 -19.08 2.76 5.71
N LEU A 94 -18.09 1.86 5.74
CA LEU A 94 -17.85 0.98 6.88
C LEU A 94 -17.55 1.75 8.18
N PHE A 95 -17.01 2.97 8.09
CA PHE A 95 -16.82 3.81 9.26
C PHE A 95 -18.12 4.22 9.95
N SER A 96 -19.27 4.18 9.25
CA SER A 96 -20.59 4.46 9.86
C SER A 96 -20.93 3.49 10.98
N ALA A 97 -20.34 2.29 11.01
CA ALA A 97 -20.53 1.30 12.07
C ALA A 97 -19.91 1.74 13.43
N ILE A 98 -19.05 2.77 13.45
CA ILE A 98 -18.47 3.28 14.70
C ILE A 98 -19.55 4.05 15.47
N PRO A 99 -19.88 3.62 16.72
CA PRO A 99 -20.92 4.29 17.49
C PRO A 99 -20.63 5.77 17.70
N TYR A 100 -21.66 6.58 17.65
CA TYR A 100 -21.69 8.04 17.90
C TYR A 100 -20.97 8.92 16.87
N VAL A 101 -19.84 8.51 16.33
CA VAL A 101 -19.00 9.36 15.45
C VAL A 101 -18.91 8.88 14.00
N GLY A 102 -19.38 7.67 13.71
CA GLY A 102 -19.19 7.03 12.41
C GLY A 102 -19.76 7.81 11.23
N GLU A 103 -20.99 8.25 11.34
CA GLU A 103 -21.66 9.10 10.34
C GLU A 103 -20.89 10.41 10.07
N SER A 104 -20.38 11.04 11.13
CA SER A 104 -19.58 12.25 11.01
C SER A 104 -18.25 11.99 10.31
N ILE A 105 -17.62 10.85 10.56
CA ILE A 105 -16.39 10.42 9.87
C ILE A 105 -16.68 10.20 8.38
N VAL A 106 -17.75 9.51 8.05
CA VAL A 106 -18.13 9.26 6.64
C VAL A 106 -18.38 10.59 5.91
N THR A 107 -19.18 11.48 6.49
CA THR A 107 -19.46 12.81 5.93
C THR A 107 -18.17 13.63 5.78
N LEU A 108 -17.26 13.55 6.75
CA LEU A 108 -15.95 14.18 6.66
C LEU A 108 -15.11 13.61 5.52
N LEU A 109 -15.04 12.28 5.37
CA LEU A 109 -14.28 11.63 4.30
C LEU A 109 -14.84 11.97 2.91
N TRP A 110 -16.15 11.93 2.75
CA TRP A 110 -16.79 12.25 1.48
C TRP A 110 -16.73 13.75 1.15
N GLY A 111 -16.78 14.59 2.19
CA GLY A 111 -16.93 16.04 2.02
C GLY A 111 -18.32 16.46 1.62
N GLY A 112 -19.30 15.63 1.93
CA GLY A 112 -20.70 15.75 1.60
C GLY A 112 -21.46 14.49 1.99
N PHE A 113 -22.56 14.23 1.30
CA PHE A 113 -23.44 13.09 1.58
C PHE A 113 -23.26 11.90 0.62
N SER A 114 -22.32 12.01 -0.30
CA SER A 114 -21.97 10.98 -1.27
C SER A 114 -20.50 11.10 -1.66
N VAL A 115 -19.95 10.00 -2.20
CA VAL A 115 -18.63 10.01 -2.85
C VAL A 115 -18.74 10.84 -4.13
N ASP A 116 -17.96 11.94 -4.22
CA ASP A 116 -18.01 12.88 -5.32
C ASP A 116 -16.69 13.67 -5.42
N ASN A 117 -16.70 14.77 -6.13
CA ASN A 117 -15.55 15.64 -6.39
C ASN A 117 -14.80 16.06 -5.12
N ALA A 118 -15.50 16.35 -4.02
CA ALA A 118 -14.89 16.69 -2.76
C ALA A 118 -14.04 15.50 -2.21
N THR A 119 -14.56 14.28 -2.31
CA THR A 119 -13.84 13.04 -1.94
C THR A 119 -12.58 12.86 -2.79
N LEU A 120 -12.72 12.98 -4.11
CA LEU A 120 -11.60 12.83 -5.04
C LEU A 120 -10.45 13.81 -4.74
N ASN A 121 -10.77 15.09 -4.52
CA ASN A 121 -9.76 16.11 -4.25
C ASN A 121 -9.06 15.90 -2.90
N ARG A 122 -9.78 15.48 -1.86
CA ARG A 122 -9.21 15.14 -0.56
C ARG A 122 -8.28 13.94 -0.65
N PHE A 123 -8.72 12.90 -1.35
CA PHE A 123 -7.91 11.70 -1.54
C PHE A 123 -6.67 11.97 -2.39
N PHE A 124 -6.77 12.83 -3.39
CA PHE A 124 -5.61 13.28 -4.15
C PHE A 124 -4.58 13.97 -3.26
N SER A 125 -5.00 14.94 -2.45
CA SER A 125 -4.10 15.69 -1.58
C SER A 125 -3.46 14.80 -0.51
N LEU A 126 -4.24 13.90 0.11
CA LEU A 126 -3.74 12.97 1.11
C LEU A 126 -2.86 11.89 0.50
N HIS A 127 -3.20 11.35 -0.67
CA HIS A 127 -2.36 10.38 -1.37
C HIS A 127 -0.98 10.97 -1.72
N TYR A 128 -0.95 12.23 -2.13
CA TYR A 128 0.30 12.94 -2.39
C TYR A 128 1.14 13.17 -1.11
N LEU A 129 0.50 13.51 0.00
CA LEU A 129 1.17 13.84 1.27
C LEU A 129 1.66 12.59 2.02
N MET A 130 0.86 11.53 2.05
CA MET A 130 1.11 10.34 2.88
C MET A 130 2.47 9.67 2.64
N PRO A 131 2.98 9.50 1.41
CA PRO A 131 4.29 8.92 1.17
C PRO A 131 5.44 9.68 1.86
N PHE A 132 5.36 10.99 1.99
CA PHE A 132 6.36 11.77 2.72
C PHE A 132 6.29 11.54 4.23
N ILE A 133 5.07 11.38 4.76
CA ILE A 133 4.88 10.99 6.17
C ILE A 133 5.44 9.58 6.40
N ILE A 134 5.13 8.64 5.51
CA ILE A 134 5.69 7.28 5.56
C ILE A 134 7.22 7.33 5.55
N ALA A 135 7.82 8.11 4.66
CA ALA A 135 9.28 8.25 4.60
C ALA A 135 9.86 8.74 5.94
N GLY A 136 9.22 9.72 6.57
CA GLY A 136 9.61 10.19 7.91
C GLY A 136 9.51 9.10 8.98
N VAL A 137 8.43 8.33 9.00
CA VAL A 137 8.26 7.21 9.96
C VAL A 137 9.25 6.07 9.65
N VAL A 138 9.58 5.82 8.37
CA VAL A 138 10.61 4.84 7.98
C VAL A 138 11.98 5.24 8.55
N VAL A 139 12.34 6.52 8.53
CA VAL A 139 13.58 6.98 9.17
C VAL A 139 13.56 6.63 10.67
N LEU A 140 12.46 6.89 11.37
CA LEU A 140 12.31 6.53 12.79
C LEU A 140 12.38 5.00 13.01
N HIS A 141 11.80 4.23 12.10
CA HIS A 141 11.85 2.76 12.12
C HIS A 141 13.30 2.25 12.02
N ILE A 142 14.10 2.83 11.12
CA ILE A 142 15.51 2.48 10.97
C ILE A 142 16.34 2.96 12.18
N VAL A 143 16.06 4.13 12.74
CA VAL A 143 16.69 4.60 13.99
C VAL A 143 16.41 3.63 15.14
N ALA A 144 15.16 3.17 15.28
CA ALA A 144 14.79 2.19 16.30
C ALA A 144 15.51 0.84 16.10
N LEU A 145 15.68 0.39 14.83
CA LEU A 145 16.46 -0.81 14.50
C LEU A 145 17.92 -0.67 14.97
N HIS A 146 18.55 0.47 14.68
CA HIS A 146 19.97 0.68 15.01
C HIS A 146 20.24 0.79 16.51
N ARG A 147 19.22 1.07 17.32
CA ARG A 147 19.37 1.14 18.77
C ARG A 147 19.74 -0.21 19.40
N PHE A 148 19.17 -1.30 18.90
CA PHE A 148 19.36 -2.65 19.45
C PHE A 148 19.94 -3.65 18.44
N GLY A 149 20.09 -3.25 17.18
CA GLY A 149 20.52 -4.08 16.07
C GLY A 149 19.47 -5.11 15.61
N SER A 150 19.83 -5.85 14.59
CA SER A 150 18.99 -6.91 14.03
C SER A 150 18.90 -8.13 14.94
N ASN A 151 17.76 -8.81 14.91
CA ASN A 151 17.64 -10.15 15.44
C ASN A 151 18.36 -11.16 14.51
N ASN A 152 18.56 -12.39 14.98
CA ASN A 152 19.05 -13.51 14.17
C ASN A 152 18.05 -14.68 14.20
N PRO A 153 18.16 -15.66 13.26
CA PRO A 153 17.17 -16.73 13.13
C PRO A 153 17.01 -17.63 14.37
N ILE A 154 18.01 -17.72 15.21
CA ILE A 154 17.99 -18.57 16.44
C ILE A 154 17.75 -17.75 17.71
N GLY A 155 17.66 -16.42 17.63
CA GLY A 155 17.37 -15.55 18.76
C GLY A 155 18.43 -15.51 19.85
N ILE A 156 19.66 -15.84 19.54
CA ILE A 156 20.78 -15.86 20.50
C ILE A 156 21.54 -14.54 20.43
N ASP A 157 21.82 -13.96 21.59
CA ASP A 157 22.64 -12.75 21.68
C ASP A 157 24.09 -13.01 21.29
N THR A 158 24.65 -12.13 20.46
CA THR A 158 26.06 -12.16 20.08
C THR A 158 26.94 -11.81 21.29
N LYS A 159 27.96 -12.62 21.54
CA LYS A 159 28.87 -12.44 22.71
C LYS A 159 30.17 -11.77 22.34
N GLY A 160 30.48 -11.70 21.05
CA GLY A 160 31.72 -11.09 20.60
C GLY A 160 31.86 -11.08 19.07
N PRO A 161 32.98 -10.54 18.55
CA PRO A 161 33.22 -10.45 17.10
C PRO A 161 33.14 -11.78 16.35
N GLN A 162 33.46 -12.88 17.02
CA GLN A 162 33.40 -14.22 16.44
C GLN A 162 31.98 -14.69 16.09
N ASP A 163 30.96 -14.08 16.71
CA ASP A 163 29.54 -14.37 16.47
C ASP A 163 28.91 -13.46 15.42
N THR A 164 29.74 -12.68 14.72
CA THR A 164 29.28 -11.68 13.76
C THR A 164 29.84 -11.95 12.37
N ILE A 165 29.11 -11.51 11.37
CA ILE A 165 29.52 -11.51 9.96
C ILE A 165 29.59 -10.07 9.50
N SER A 166 30.62 -9.71 8.73
CA SER A 166 30.77 -8.37 8.19
C SER A 166 29.57 -7.97 7.33
N PHE A 167 29.04 -6.76 7.55
CA PHE A 167 27.99 -6.22 6.71
C PHE A 167 28.45 -6.08 5.26
N HIS A 168 29.61 -5.46 5.06
CA HIS A 168 30.26 -5.39 3.76
C HIS A 168 31.47 -6.33 3.73
N PRO A 169 31.65 -7.14 2.68
CA PRO A 169 30.83 -7.26 1.45
C PRO A 169 29.65 -8.26 1.53
N TYR A 170 29.53 -9.06 2.59
CA TYR A 170 28.63 -10.22 2.63
C TYR A 170 27.15 -9.81 2.49
N TYR A 171 26.63 -9.00 3.41
CA TYR A 171 25.23 -8.57 3.36
C TYR A 171 24.95 -7.60 2.22
N THR A 172 25.88 -6.70 1.89
CA THR A 172 25.69 -5.78 0.77
C THR A 172 25.52 -6.53 -0.55
N ILE A 173 26.27 -7.60 -0.81
CA ILE A 173 26.12 -8.42 -2.01
C ILE A 173 24.79 -9.19 -1.99
N LYS A 174 24.41 -9.76 -0.83
CA LYS A 174 23.09 -10.44 -0.71
C LYS A 174 21.92 -9.48 -0.93
N ASP A 175 21.99 -8.28 -0.40
CA ASP A 175 20.93 -7.27 -0.56
C ASP A 175 20.83 -6.83 -2.02
N VAL A 176 21.96 -6.57 -2.71
CA VAL A 176 21.98 -6.24 -4.14
C VAL A 176 21.38 -7.38 -4.97
N PHE A 177 21.70 -8.63 -4.64
CA PHE A 177 21.11 -9.79 -5.32
C PHE A 177 19.58 -9.85 -5.13
N GLY A 178 19.10 -9.65 -3.90
CA GLY A 178 17.67 -9.59 -3.60
C GLY A 178 16.96 -8.46 -4.34
N ILE A 179 17.56 -7.26 -4.36
CA ILE A 179 17.06 -6.11 -5.12
C ILE A 179 17.00 -6.40 -6.62
N ALA A 180 18.03 -7.04 -7.17
CA ALA A 180 18.05 -7.39 -8.60
C ALA A 180 16.92 -8.36 -8.97
N ILE A 181 16.67 -9.38 -8.15
CA ILE A 181 15.52 -10.29 -8.33
C ILE A 181 14.20 -9.53 -8.25
N PHE A 182 14.03 -8.67 -7.25
CA PHE A 182 12.82 -7.85 -7.10
C PHE A 182 12.58 -6.98 -8.35
N LEU A 183 13.61 -6.28 -8.82
CA LEU A 183 13.50 -5.42 -10.01
C LEU A 183 13.23 -6.24 -11.29
N LEU A 184 13.81 -7.43 -11.42
CA LEU A 184 13.52 -8.32 -12.54
C LEU A 184 12.05 -8.73 -12.55
N LEU A 185 11.50 -9.17 -11.41
CA LEU A 185 10.11 -9.58 -11.30
C LEU A 185 9.15 -8.40 -11.54
N LEU A 186 9.47 -7.23 -11.00
CA LEU A 186 8.70 -6.00 -11.24
C LEU A 186 8.73 -5.62 -12.73
N ALA A 187 9.90 -5.68 -13.37
CA ALA A 187 10.02 -5.43 -14.81
C ALA A 187 9.20 -6.43 -15.63
N MET A 188 9.22 -7.70 -15.26
CA MET A 188 8.37 -8.72 -15.91
C MET A 188 6.87 -8.37 -15.77
N ALA A 189 6.42 -7.96 -14.59
CA ALA A 189 5.04 -7.53 -14.38
C ALA A 189 4.71 -6.32 -15.27
N VAL A 190 5.53 -5.26 -15.23
CA VAL A 190 5.28 -4.00 -15.95
C VAL A 190 5.25 -4.19 -17.46
N PHE A 191 6.18 -4.98 -18.02
CA PHE A 191 6.34 -5.09 -19.47
C PHE A 191 5.56 -6.24 -20.12
N PHE A 192 5.25 -7.30 -19.39
CA PHE A 192 4.60 -8.48 -19.95
C PHE A 192 3.21 -8.77 -19.38
N PHE A 193 2.95 -8.36 -18.12
CA PHE A 193 1.69 -8.66 -17.42
C PHE A 193 1.12 -7.47 -16.65
N PRO A 194 1.10 -6.25 -17.25
CA PRO A 194 0.82 -5.02 -16.49
C PRO A 194 -0.53 -4.99 -15.79
N ASN A 195 -1.51 -5.71 -16.29
CA ASN A 195 -2.88 -5.72 -15.78
C ASN A 195 -3.23 -6.97 -14.93
N ALA A 196 -2.27 -7.90 -14.74
CA ALA A 196 -2.56 -9.18 -14.09
C ALA A 196 -3.00 -9.06 -12.62
N MET A 197 -2.58 -7.99 -11.94
CA MET A 197 -2.91 -7.73 -10.53
C MET A 197 -4.01 -6.68 -10.35
N GLY A 198 -4.57 -6.14 -11.43
CA GLY A 198 -5.64 -5.14 -11.39
C GLY A 198 -7.02 -5.74 -11.67
N HIS A 199 -8.07 -4.95 -11.42
CA HIS A 199 -9.45 -5.34 -11.71
C HIS A 199 -9.90 -4.74 -13.06
N PRO A 200 -10.48 -5.54 -13.98
CA PRO A 200 -10.87 -5.07 -15.31
C PRO A 200 -11.93 -3.95 -15.27
N ASP A 201 -12.89 -4.00 -14.35
CA ASP A 201 -13.94 -2.97 -14.24
C ASP A 201 -13.38 -1.58 -13.88
N ASN A 202 -12.14 -1.49 -13.42
CA ASN A 202 -11.51 -0.18 -13.16
C ASN A 202 -10.99 0.52 -14.44
N TYR A 203 -11.11 -0.14 -15.60
CA TYR A 203 -10.90 0.44 -16.93
C TYR A 203 -12.22 0.96 -17.57
N ILE A 204 -13.32 0.93 -16.81
CA ILE A 204 -14.61 1.51 -17.18
C ILE A 204 -14.78 2.79 -16.36
N PRO A 205 -15.13 3.95 -16.96
CA PRO A 205 -15.40 5.18 -16.22
C PRO A 205 -16.45 4.98 -15.13
N ALA A 206 -16.27 5.64 -13.99
CA ALA A 206 -17.20 5.53 -12.86
C ALA A 206 -18.63 5.97 -13.26
N ASN A 207 -19.60 5.14 -12.93
CA ASN A 207 -21.03 5.43 -13.10
C ASN A 207 -21.74 5.15 -11.78
N ALA A 208 -22.16 6.22 -11.10
CA ALA A 208 -22.88 6.13 -9.83
C ALA A 208 -24.27 5.45 -9.95
N MET A 209 -24.83 5.37 -11.16
CA MET A 209 -26.14 4.76 -11.42
C MET A 209 -26.06 3.28 -11.79
N GLN A 210 -24.86 2.73 -11.92
CA GLN A 210 -24.67 1.35 -12.32
C GLN A 210 -23.67 0.65 -11.38
N THR A 211 -24.20 -0.09 -10.41
CA THR A 211 -23.38 -0.87 -9.47
C THR A 211 -22.78 -2.09 -10.17
N PRO A 212 -21.46 -2.32 -10.07
CA PRO A 212 -20.86 -3.55 -10.56
C PRO A 212 -21.39 -4.79 -9.84
N ALA A 213 -21.39 -5.94 -10.52
CA ALA A 213 -21.88 -7.20 -9.96
C ALA A 213 -21.08 -7.63 -8.71
N HIS A 214 -19.77 -7.33 -8.70
CA HIS A 214 -18.89 -7.64 -7.58
C HIS A 214 -18.01 -6.43 -7.27
N ILE A 215 -18.20 -5.83 -6.10
CA ILE A 215 -17.31 -4.78 -5.58
C ILE A 215 -16.30 -5.47 -4.68
N VAL A 216 -15.05 -5.55 -5.14
CA VAL A 216 -13.94 -6.16 -4.39
C VAL A 216 -12.77 -5.17 -4.30
N PRO A 217 -12.08 -5.14 -3.16
CA PRO A 217 -10.86 -4.33 -3.05
C PRO A 217 -9.71 -4.99 -3.81
N GLU A 218 -8.62 -4.26 -3.97
CA GLU A 218 -7.37 -4.79 -4.51
C GLU A 218 -6.91 -6.03 -3.71
N TRP A 219 -6.22 -6.95 -4.37
CA TRP A 219 -5.85 -8.27 -3.84
C TRP A 219 -5.16 -8.19 -2.46
N TYR A 220 -4.34 -7.18 -2.23
CA TYR A 220 -3.60 -7.01 -0.98
C TYR A 220 -4.49 -6.61 0.22
N PHE A 221 -5.73 -6.21 -0.01
CA PHE A 221 -6.74 -5.98 1.03
C PHE A 221 -7.69 -7.16 1.23
N LEU A 222 -7.68 -8.16 0.35
CA LEU A 222 -8.59 -9.31 0.45
C LEU A 222 -8.53 -10.07 1.78
N PRO A 223 -7.37 -10.24 2.46
CA PRO A 223 -7.34 -10.87 3.78
C PRO A 223 -8.22 -10.11 4.81
N PHE A 224 -8.14 -8.79 4.83
CA PHE A 224 -8.96 -7.95 5.72
C PHE A 224 -10.42 -7.97 5.32
N TYR A 225 -10.69 -7.93 4.03
CA TYR A 225 -12.05 -8.01 3.49
C TYR A 225 -12.71 -9.36 3.81
N ALA A 226 -11.97 -10.45 3.74
CA ALA A 226 -12.46 -11.78 4.11
C ALA A 226 -12.81 -11.87 5.60
N ILE A 227 -11.95 -11.32 6.47
CA ILE A 227 -12.21 -11.25 7.91
C ILE A 227 -13.47 -10.43 8.19
N LEU A 228 -13.60 -9.26 7.57
CA LEU A 228 -14.76 -8.40 7.72
C LEU A 228 -16.07 -9.08 7.33
N ARG A 229 -16.05 -9.94 6.32
CA ARG A 229 -17.24 -10.67 5.85
C ARG A 229 -17.58 -11.91 6.68
N ALA A 230 -16.65 -12.36 7.51
CA ALA A 230 -16.83 -13.56 8.35
C ALA A 230 -17.43 -13.26 9.72
N VAL A 231 -17.58 -11.97 10.09
CA VAL A 231 -18.09 -11.51 11.39
C VAL A 231 -19.56 -11.11 11.31
#